data_99e7bdd2644227362e132e8a62b33cba
#
_entry.id   99e7bdd2644227362e132e8a62b33cba
#
_cell.length_a   1.000
_cell.length_b   1.000
_cell.length_c   1.000
_cell.angle_alpha   90.00
_cell.angle_beta   90.00
_cell.angle_gamma   90.00
#
_symmetry.space_group_name_H-M   'P 1'
#
loop_
_entity.id
_entity.type
_entity.pdbx_description
1 polymer ?
#
loop_
_entity_poly.entity_id
_entity_poly.type
_entity_poly.pdbx_seq_one_letter_code
_entity_poly.pdbx_strand_id
1 'polypeptide(L)'
;MGIGRLGRRLWARIWLRRSQFSGDYGKLKALYAVEDPWELQSAREQERFSRTNALVRSLAPDCQRLLELGCGEGYQTEHLLQVSASVTGIDVSAQAIARARDRCPTGTFMVGRAEDAASLLAGQDFDLVTAFEVLYYSKDIRAILADLQTLAPVVLVTNFADRAARMGEHFTGPGWSRLDDLTAGTTVWQVHVWRRAGA
;
A
#
# COMPACT_ATOMS: atom_id res chain seq x y z
N MET A 1 -31.58 13.73 -10.03
CA MET A 1 -31.38 13.23 -8.66
C MET A 1 -29.93 12.77 -8.53
N GLY A 2 -29.10 13.51 -7.80
CA GLY A 2 -27.68 13.15 -7.64
C GLY A 2 -27.54 11.98 -6.68
N ILE A 3 -26.86 10.94 -7.12
CA ILE A 3 -26.44 9.83 -6.23
C ILE A 3 -25.60 10.45 -5.12
N GLY A 4 -26.07 10.37 -3.87
CA GLY A 4 -25.36 10.92 -2.71
C GLY A 4 -23.94 10.35 -2.58
N ARG A 5 -23.05 11.01 -1.79
CA ARG A 5 -21.64 10.58 -1.60
C ARG A 5 -21.53 9.08 -1.29
N LEU A 6 -22.43 8.54 -0.47
CA LEU A 6 -22.47 7.11 -0.09
C LEU A 6 -22.76 6.20 -1.29
N GLY A 7 -23.72 6.56 -2.13
CA GLY A 7 -24.06 5.77 -3.32
C GLY A 7 -22.95 5.75 -4.37
N ARG A 8 -22.22 6.85 -4.53
CA ARG A 8 -21.05 6.93 -5.44
C ARG A 8 -19.91 6.05 -4.96
N ARG A 9 -19.65 6.01 -3.65
CA ARG A 9 -18.59 5.16 -3.05
C ARG A 9 -18.91 3.67 -3.17
N LEU A 10 -20.17 3.28 -2.92
CA LEU A 10 -20.59 1.88 -3.04
C LEU A 10 -20.51 1.40 -4.51
N TRP A 11 -20.97 2.23 -5.43
CA TRP A 11 -20.89 1.95 -6.87
C TRP A 11 -19.44 1.84 -7.34
N ALA A 12 -18.56 2.72 -6.87
CA ALA A 12 -17.15 2.70 -7.15
C ALA A 12 -16.46 1.40 -6.69
N ARG A 13 -16.80 0.90 -5.50
CA ARG A 13 -16.29 -0.39 -4.98
C ARG A 13 -16.71 -1.59 -5.84
N ILE A 14 -17.95 -1.62 -6.32
CA ILE A 14 -18.46 -2.67 -7.21
C ILE A 14 -17.76 -2.59 -8.57
N TRP A 15 -17.59 -1.40 -9.09
CA TRP A 15 -16.96 -1.15 -10.37
C TRP A 15 -15.47 -1.55 -10.40
N LEU A 16 -14.76 -1.38 -9.29
CA LEU A 16 -13.35 -1.75 -9.13
C LEU A 16 -13.10 -3.26 -9.06
N ARG A 17 -14.08 -4.07 -8.66
CA ARG A 17 -13.91 -5.52 -8.62
C ARG A 17 -13.44 -6.09 -9.97
N ARG A 18 -13.80 -5.45 -11.08
CA ARG A 18 -13.39 -5.84 -12.44
C ARG A 18 -11.99 -5.36 -12.84
N SER A 19 -11.36 -4.49 -12.05
CA SER A 19 -9.99 -3.99 -12.32
C SER A 19 -8.92 -4.72 -11.53
N GLN A 20 -9.31 -5.65 -10.66
CA GLN A 20 -8.35 -6.41 -9.87
C GLN A 20 -7.61 -7.40 -10.78
N PHE A 21 -6.31 -7.52 -10.54
CA PHE A 21 -5.38 -8.39 -11.27
C PHE A 21 -5.31 -8.11 -12.79
N SER A 22 -5.68 -6.90 -13.21
CA SER A 22 -5.69 -6.52 -14.63
C SER A 22 -4.56 -5.59 -15.03
N GLY A 23 -3.98 -4.83 -14.09
CA GLY A 23 -3.05 -3.74 -14.38
C GLY A 23 -3.71 -2.54 -15.07
N ASP A 24 -5.05 -2.50 -15.13
CA ASP A 24 -5.80 -1.35 -15.65
C ASP A 24 -6.06 -0.34 -14.53
N TYR A 25 -5.24 0.68 -14.48
CA TYR A 25 -5.30 1.74 -13.48
C TYR A 25 -6.28 2.87 -13.82
N GLY A 26 -6.92 2.85 -15.00
CA GLY A 26 -7.84 3.92 -15.43
C GLY A 26 -8.97 4.13 -14.43
N LYS A 27 -9.55 3.06 -13.92
CA LYS A 27 -10.63 3.11 -12.93
C LYS A 27 -10.15 3.61 -11.55
N LEU A 28 -8.94 3.20 -11.12
CA LEU A 28 -8.34 3.69 -9.88
C LEU A 28 -8.13 5.21 -9.94
N LYS A 29 -7.57 5.71 -11.04
CA LYS A 29 -7.38 7.16 -11.25
C LYS A 29 -8.72 7.91 -11.21
N ALA A 30 -9.76 7.36 -11.83
CA ALA A 30 -11.09 7.98 -11.87
C ALA A 30 -11.74 8.04 -10.47
N LEU A 31 -11.46 7.11 -9.58
CA LEU A 31 -11.97 7.14 -8.21
C LEU A 31 -11.49 8.33 -7.40
N TYR A 32 -10.25 8.75 -7.61
CA TYR A 32 -9.67 9.89 -6.93
C TYR A 32 -10.24 11.25 -7.38
N ALA A 33 -11.20 11.27 -8.34
CA ALA A 33 -12.05 12.43 -8.56
C ALA A 33 -12.90 12.78 -7.31
N VAL A 34 -13.07 11.81 -6.39
CA VAL A 34 -13.69 12.01 -5.08
C VAL A 34 -12.60 11.89 -4.01
N GLU A 35 -12.61 12.77 -3.02
CA GLU A 35 -11.73 12.69 -1.86
C GLU A 35 -12.10 11.51 -0.96
N ASP A 36 -11.08 10.85 -0.40
CA ASP A 36 -11.19 9.67 0.45
C ASP A 36 -12.15 8.59 -0.10
N PRO A 37 -11.91 8.09 -1.31
CA PRO A 37 -12.81 7.11 -1.94
C PRO A 37 -12.83 5.77 -1.19
N TRP A 38 -11.83 5.52 -0.35
CA TRP A 38 -11.63 4.29 0.41
C TRP A 38 -12.13 4.36 1.85
N GLU A 39 -12.61 5.54 2.31
CA GLU A 39 -13.01 5.80 3.70
C GLU A 39 -11.87 5.56 4.71
N LEU A 40 -10.65 5.99 4.34
CA LEU A 40 -9.45 5.79 5.16
C LEU A 40 -9.48 6.56 6.48
N GLN A 41 -10.37 7.56 6.61
CA GLN A 41 -10.64 8.25 7.89
C GLN A 41 -11.51 7.44 8.85
N SER A 42 -12.08 6.30 8.44
CA SER A 42 -12.92 5.49 9.32
C SER A 42 -12.14 4.89 10.50
N ALA A 43 -12.80 4.69 11.64
CA ALA A 43 -12.18 4.11 12.83
C ALA A 43 -11.51 2.76 12.54
N ARG A 44 -12.10 1.94 11.66
CA ARG A 44 -11.53 0.67 11.20
C ARG A 44 -10.17 0.85 10.54
N GLU A 45 -10.05 1.81 9.61
CA GLU A 45 -8.78 2.04 8.90
C GLU A 45 -7.75 2.69 9.83
N GLN A 46 -8.16 3.57 10.73
CA GLN A 46 -7.27 4.14 11.74
C GLN A 46 -6.71 3.06 12.68
N GLU A 47 -7.53 2.09 13.09
CA GLU A 47 -7.06 0.92 13.83
C GLU A 47 -6.09 0.08 13.01
N ARG A 48 -6.37 -0.19 11.73
CA ARG A 48 -5.45 -0.88 10.81
C ARG A 48 -4.10 -0.15 10.72
N PHE A 49 -4.11 1.19 10.57
CA PHE A 49 -2.87 1.99 10.50
C PHE A 49 -2.05 1.87 11.79
N SER A 50 -2.69 1.95 12.95
CA SER A 50 -2.01 1.76 14.23
C SER A 50 -1.35 0.39 14.34
N ARG A 51 -2.06 -0.67 13.93
CA ARG A 51 -1.55 -2.04 13.96
C ARG A 51 -0.44 -2.27 12.95
N THR A 52 -0.53 -1.71 11.73
CA THR A 52 0.57 -1.78 10.75
C THR A 52 1.80 -1.02 11.23
N ASN A 53 1.65 0.11 11.93
CA ASN A 53 2.76 0.82 12.55
C ASN A 53 3.46 -0.02 13.63
N ALA A 54 2.71 -0.79 14.42
CA ALA A 54 3.29 -1.70 15.40
C ALA A 54 4.14 -2.79 14.72
N LEU A 55 3.68 -3.31 13.57
CA LEU A 55 4.48 -4.24 12.75
C LEU A 55 5.74 -3.58 12.20
N VAL A 56 5.64 -2.37 11.66
CA VAL A 56 6.81 -1.62 11.14
C VAL A 56 7.86 -1.45 12.25
N ARG A 57 7.46 -1.00 13.44
CA ARG A 57 8.40 -0.89 14.59
C ARG A 57 9.05 -2.21 14.99
N SER A 58 8.31 -3.32 14.89
CA SER A 58 8.84 -4.66 15.22
C SER A 58 9.80 -5.20 14.17
N LEU A 59 9.54 -4.90 12.88
CA LEU A 59 10.30 -5.43 11.75
C LEU A 59 11.53 -4.59 11.41
N ALA A 60 11.44 -3.27 11.61
CA ALA A 60 12.47 -2.28 11.31
C ALA A 60 12.45 -1.17 12.38
N PRO A 61 12.93 -1.45 13.62
CA PRO A 61 12.82 -0.51 14.75
C PRO A 61 13.57 0.82 14.49
N ASP A 62 14.63 0.78 13.72
CA ASP A 62 15.48 1.96 13.39
C ASP A 62 15.24 2.46 11.96
N CYS A 63 14.02 2.26 11.42
CA CYS A 63 13.68 2.62 10.05
C CYS A 63 13.91 4.12 9.79
N GLN A 64 14.87 4.45 8.93
CA GLN A 64 15.17 5.82 8.52
C GLN A 64 14.44 6.16 7.21
N ARG A 65 14.42 5.22 6.27
CA ARG A 65 13.89 5.44 4.92
C ARG A 65 12.88 4.36 4.59
N LEU A 66 11.62 4.75 4.49
CA LEU A 66 10.51 3.85 4.17
C LEU A 66 9.93 4.17 2.78
N LEU A 67 9.73 3.16 1.96
CA LEU A 67 8.97 3.26 0.73
C LEU A 67 7.55 2.75 0.94
N GLU A 68 6.55 3.55 0.60
CA GLU A 68 5.14 3.17 0.58
C GLU A 68 4.64 3.05 -0.85
N LEU A 69 4.37 1.83 -1.30
CA LEU A 69 3.75 1.57 -2.59
C LEU A 69 2.23 1.68 -2.47
N GLY A 70 1.61 2.51 -3.31
CA GLY A 70 0.17 2.78 -3.27
C GLY A 70 -0.23 3.72 -2.14
N CYS A 71 0.51 4.82 -1.94
CA CYS A 71 0.29 5.76 -0.83
C CYS A 71 -1.05 6.50 -0.89
N GLY A 72 -1.73 6.50 -2.05
CA GLY A 72 -3.00 7.18 -2.22
C GLY A 72 -2.92 8.67 -1.85
N GLU A 73 -3.86 9.11 -1.02
CA GLU A 73 -3.95 10.49 -0.54
C GLU A 73 -3.12 10.74 0.74
N GLY A 74 -2.21 9.82 1.11
CA GLY A 74 -1.29 9.98 2.23
C GLY A 74 -1.85 9.66 3.62
N TYR A 75 -3.03 9.06 3.72
CA TYR A 75 -3.61 8.72 5.03
C TYR A 75 -2.76 7.71 5.82
N GLN A 76 -2.28 6.66 5.18
CA GLN A 76 -1.37 5.71 5.80
C GLN A 76 0.02 6.33 5.99
N THR A 77 0.48 7.15 5.02
CA THR A 77 1.77 7.86 5.08
C THR A 77 1.90 8.70 6.34
N GLU A 78 0.84 9.43 6.74
CA GLU A 78 0.79 10.24 7.95
C GLU A 78 1.12 9.41 9.21
N HIS A 79 0.66 8.16 9.26
CA HIS A 79 0.98 7.23 10.33
C HIS A 79 2.40 6.67 10.19
N LEU A 80 2.85 6.34 8.97
CA LEU A 80 4.20 5.80 8.74
C LEU A 80 5.30 6.80 9.08
N LEU A 81 5.05 8.11 8.91
CA LEU A 81 5.95 9.19 9.36
C LEU A 81 6.15 9.25 10.89
N GLN A 82 5.34 8.52 11.68
CA GLN A 82 5.53 8.39 13.13
C GLN A 82 6.49 7.24 13.51
N VAL A 83 6.86 6.41 12.54
CA VAL A 83 7.66 5.19 12.75
C VAL A 83 8.85 5.07 11.80
N SER A 84 9.07 6.08 10.97
CA SER A 84 10.21 6.20 10.07
C SER A 84 10.64 7.67 10.00
N ALA A 85 11.93 7.94 9.84
CA ALA A 85 12.44 9.31 9.74
C ALA A 85 12.01 9.97 8.41
N SER A 86 11.84 9.20 7.35
CA SER A 86 11.35 9.68 6.06
C SER A 86 10.50 8.61 5.35
N VAL A 87 9.49 9.07 4.62
CA VAL A 87 8.63 8.21 3.80
C VAL A 87 8.61 8.74 2.36
N THR A 88 8.87 7.83 1.42
CA THR A 88 8.65 8.06 -0.01
C THR A 88 7.41 7.29 -0.43
N GLY A 89 6.40 7.97 -0.97
CA GLY A 89 5.15 7.39 -1.43
C GLY A 89 5.04 7.38 -2.96
N ILE A 90 4.60 6.27 -3.53
CA ILE A 90 4.27 6.16 -4.97
C ILE A 90 2.78 5.82 -5.10
N ASP A 91 2.07 6.54 -5.97
CA ASP A 91 0.70 6.20 -6.37
C ASP A 91 0.48 6.52 -7.84
N VAL A 92 -0.39 5.78 -8.48
CA VAL A 92 -0.72 5.92 -9.91
C VAL A 92 -1.52 7.19 -10.22
N SER A 93 -2.18 7.78 -9.22
CA SER A 93 -3.05 8.94 -9.36
C SER A 93 -2.36 10.25 -9.01
N ALA A 94 -2.20 11.12 -10.00
CA ALA A 94 -1.67 12.48 -9.76
C ALA A 94 -2.56 13.30 -8.79
N GLN A 95 -3.88 13.06 -8.78
CA GLN A 95 -4.80 13.72 -7.85
C GLN A 95 -4.59 13.24 -6.41
N ALA A 96 -4.38 11.93 -6.23
CA ALA A 96 -4.05 11.38 -4.92
C ALA A 96 -2.72 11.94 -4.41
N ILE A 97 -1.69 11.95 -5.25
CA ILE A 97 -0.37 12.50 -4.91
C ILE A 97 -0.43 14.00 -4.54
N ALA A 98 -1.23 14.80 -5.23
CA ALA A 98 -1.42 16.21 -4.86
C ALA A 98 -1.95 16.32 -3.41
N ARG A 99 -2.99 15.56 -3.06
CA ARG A 99 -3.55 15.54 -1.69
C ARG A 99 -2.60 14.94 -0.66
N ALA A 100 -1.79 13.94 -1.05
CA ALA A 100 -0.77 13.36 -0.17
C ALA A 100 0.30 14.40 0.20
N ARG A 101 0.74 15.23 -0.75
CA ARG A 101 1.68 16.34 -0.49
C ARG A 101 1.10 17.39 0.45
N ASP A 102 -0.18 17.73 0.29
CA ASP A 102 -0.87 18.67 1.19
C ASP A 102 -1.01 18.10 2.60
N ARG A 103 -1.31 16.79 2.73
CA ARG A 103 -1.47 16.08 4.01
C ARG A 103 -0.17 15.85 4.74
N CYS A 104 0.86 15.45 4.02
CA CYS A 104 2.16 15.05 4.57
C CYS A 104 3.30 15.86 3.92
N PRO A 105 3.45 17.15 4.26
CA PRO A 105 4.41 18.03 3.59
C PRO A 105 5.89 17.63 3.80
N THR A 106 6.18 16.78 4.77
CA THR A 106 7.52 16.22 5.03
C THR A 106 7.79 14.92 4.24
N GLY A 107 6.75 14.32 3.63
CA GLY A 107 6.88 13.14 2.79
C GLY A 107 7.36 13.48 1.37
N THR A 108 7.97 12.52 0.71
CA THR A 108 8.31 12.60 -0.71
C THR A 108 7.32 11.80 -1.53
N PHE A 109 6.73 12.40 -2.57
CA PHE A 109 5.66 11.73 -3.34
C PHE A 109 5.89 11.77 -4.83
N MET A 110 5.71 10.61 -5.48
CA MET A 110 5.91 10.41 -6.91
C MET A 110 4.66 9.82 -7.56
N VAL A 111 4.33 10.29 -8.75
CA VAL A 111 3.30 9.65 -9.58
C VAL A 111 3.96 8.53 -10.37
N GLY A 112 3.49 7.30 -10.17
CA GLY A 112 4.03 6.14 -10.86
C GLY A 112 3.18 4.90 -10.63
N ARG A 113 3.38 3.89 -11.47
CA ARG A 113 2.77 2.57 -11.31
C ARG A 113 3.63 1.73 -10.37
N ALA A 114 3.06 0.68 -9.79
CA ALA A 114 3.80 -0.28 -8.99
C ALA A 114 4.95 -0.93 -9.78
N GLU A 115 4.70 -1.21 -11.05
CA GLU A 115 5.67 -1.80 -11.98
C GLU A 115 6.85 -0.87 -12.32
N ASP A 116 6.70 0.43 -12.10
CA ASP A 116 7.71 1.43 -12.42
C ASP A 116 8.59 1.77 -11.19
N ALA A 117 8.29 1.21 -10.01
CA ALA A 117 8.91 1.60 -8.74
C ALA A 117 10.43 1.48 -8.76
N ALA A 118 10.99 0.34 -9.21
CA ALA A 118 12.43 0.14 -9.26
C ALA A 118 13.14 1.13 -10.19
N SER A 119 12.53 1.47 -11.34
CA SER A 119 13.10 2.44 -12.27
C SER A 119 13.00 3.88 -11.77
N LEU A 120 11.88 4.25 -11.15
CA LEU A 120 11.67 5.58 -10.57
C LEU A 120 12.61 5.87 -9.39
N LEU A 121 13.00 4.83 -8.67
CA LEU A 121 13.82 4.89 -7.45
C LEU A 121 15.25 4.35 -7.68
N ALA A 122 15.70 4.28 -8.93
CA ALA A 122 17.01 3.77 -9.25
C ALA A 122 18.12 4.52 -8.47
N GLY A 123 18.99 3.76 -7.80
CA GLY A 123 20.06 4.30 -6.96
C GLY A 123 19.58 4.78 -5.57
N GLN A 124 18.34 4.52 -5.18
CA GLN A 124 17.85 4.74 -3.84
C GLN A 124 17.70 3.41 -3.10
N ASP A 125 18.08 3.40 -1.82
CA ASP A 125 17.89 2.26 -0.92
C ASP A 125 16.93 2.67 0.21
N PHE A 126 16.14 1.70 0.67
CA PHE A 126 15.21 1.87 1.78
C PHE A 126 15.49 0.80 2.85
N ASP A 127 15.10 1.06 4.09
CA ASP A 127 15.18 0.08 5.17
C ASP A 127 13.98 -0.87 5.12
N LEU A 128 12.84 -0.34 4.69
CA LEU A 128 11.58 -1.07 4.59
C LEU A 128 10.78 -0.60 3.37
N VAL A 129 10.18 -1.54 2.66
CA VAL A 129 9.11 -1.29 1.69
C VAL A 129 7.79 -1.80 2.24
N THR A 130 6.76 -0.99 2.14
CA THR A 130 5.38 -1.38 2.45
C THR A 130 4.51 -1.39 1.19
N ALA A 131 3.64 -2.40 1.06
CA ALA A 131 2.64 -2.50 0.01
C ALA A 131 1.30 -2.92 0.64
N PHE A 132 0.52 -1.92 1.10
CA PHE A 132 -0.72 -2.14 1.83
C PHE A 132 -1.93 -1.97 0.93
N GLU A 133 -2.68 -3.05 0.72
CA GLU A 133 -3.93 -3.07 -0.05
C GLU A 133 -3.79 -2.61 -1.52
N VAL A 134 -2.63 -2.79 -2.14
CA VAL A 134 -2.31 -2.24 -3.47
C VAL A 134 -2.02 -3.30 -4.53
N LEU A 135 -1.32 -4.38 -4.20
CA LEU A 135 -0.77 -5.32 -5.19
C LEU A 135 -1.83 -6.01 -6.04
N TYR A 136 -3.01 -6.27 -5.51
CA TYR A 136 -4.09 -6.91 -6.26
C TYR A 136 -4.73 -6.04 -7.35
N TYR A 137 -4.24 -4.83 -7.59
CA TYR A 137 -4.58 -4.02 -8.76
C TYR A 137 -3.60 -4.21 -9.92
N SER A 138 -2.47 -4.83 -9.66
CA SER A 138 -1.41 -5.08 -10.64
C SER A 138 -1.63 -6.40 -11.39
N LYS A 139 -1.03 -6.53 -12.57
CA LYS A 139 -1.10 -7.74 -13.39
C LYS A 139 0.03 -8.71 -13.04
N ASP A 140 1.23 -8.22 -12.91
CA ASP A 140 2.43 -9.02 -12.64
C ASP A 140 2.97 -8.76 -11.23
N ILE A 141 2.30 -9.37 -10.24
CA ILE A 141 2.64 -9.20 -8.83
C ILE A 141 4.03 -9.78 -8.54
N ARG A 142 4.44 -10.87 -9.19
CA ARG A 142 5.75 -11.50 -8.95
C ARG A 142 6.90 -10.59 -9.36
N ALA A 143 6.79 -9.97 -10.53
CA ALA A 143 7.80 -9.01 -10.99
C ALA A 143 7.90 -7.82 -10.02
N ILE A 144 6.76 -7.24 -9.61
CA ILE A 144 6.75 -6.14 -8.63
C ILE A 144 7.42 -6.57 -7.32
N LEU A 145 7.08 -7.72 -6.76
CA LEU A 145 7.69 -8.19 -5.51
C LEU A 145 9.20 -8.39 -5.65
N ALA A 146 9.67 -8.94 -6.79
CA ALA A 146 11.09 -9.08 -7.08
C ALA A 146 11.79 -7.71 -7.11
N ASP A 147 11.19 -6.71 -7.75
CA ASP A 147 11.70 -5.34 -7.78
C ASP A 147 11.76 -4.71 -6.38
N LEU A 148 10.70 -4.85 -5.57
CA LEU A 148 10.67 -4.33 -4.20
C LEU A 148 11.76 -4.96 -3.32
N GLN A 149 12.08 -6.24 -3.51
CA GLN A 149 13.15 -6.94 -2.81
C GLN A 149 14.55 -6.42 -3.15
N THR A 150 14.72 -5.73 -4.29
CA THR A 150 15.99 -5.06 -4.62
C THR A 150 16.15 -3.74 -3.89
N LEU A 151 15.04 -3.06 -3.55
CA LEU A 151 15.01 -1.72 -2.97
C LEU A 151 15.21 -1.70 -1.45
N ALA A 152 14.87 -2.80 -0.75
CA ALA A 152 15.00 -2.86 0.71
C ALA A 152 15.33 -4.27 1.20
N PRO A 153 15.90 -4.42 2.41
CA PRO A 153 16.08 -5.71 3.06
C PRO A 153 14.79 -6.30 3.64
N VAL A 154 13.76 -5.50 3.83
CA VAL A 154 12.45 -5.93 4.36
C VAL A 154 11.32 -5.42 3.47
N VAL A 155 10.40 -6.30 3.10
CA VAL A 155 9.16 -5.95 2.37
C VAL A 155 7.96 -6.43 3.18
N LEU A 156 7.09 -5.51 3.58
CA LEU A 156 5.88 -5.80 4.35
C LEU A 156 4.63 -5.58 3.48
N VAL A 157 3.80 -6.60 3.39
CA VAL A 157 2.60 -6.60 2.55
C VAL A 157 1.37 -6.94 3.37
N THR A 158 0.30 -6.17 3.20
CA THR A 158 -1.03 -6.56 3.69
C THR A 158 -2.02 -6.70 2.53
N ASN A 159 -2.91 -7.69 2.65
CA ASN A 159 -3.99 -7.89 1.70
C ASN A 159 -5.28 -8.25 2.43
N PHE A 160 -6.36 -7.60 2.06
CA PHE A 160 -7.70 -7.90 2.53
C PHE A 160 -7.99 -9.41 2.34
N ALA A 161 -8.50 -10.07 3.40
CA ALA A 161 -8.63 -11.53 3.44
C ALA A 161 -9.39 -12.12 2.23
N ASP A 162 -10.45 -11.42 1.76
CA ASP A 162 -11.21 -11.83 0.58
C ASP A 162 -10.37 -11.88 -0.72
N ARG A 163 -9.21 -11.22 -0.75
CA ARG A 163 -8.26 -11.20 -1.88
C ARG A 163 -7.13 -12.19 -1.69
N ALA A 164 -6.86 -12.51 -0.43
CA ALA A 164 -5.70 -13.28 -0.01
C ALA A 164 -5.64 -14.69 -0.65
N ALA A 165 -6.77 -15.34 -0.88
CA ALA A 165 -6.82 -16.64 -1.56
C ALA A 165 -6.16 -16.63 -2.95
N ARG A 166 -6.21 -15.48 -3.66
CA ARG A 166 -5.57 -15.30 -4.97
C ARG A 166 -4.18 -14.71 -4.90
N MET A 167 -3.78 -14.26 -3.70
CA MET A 167 -2.49 -13.59 -3.48
C MET A 167 -1.44 -14.54 -2.88
N GLY A 168 -1.87 -15.57 -2.13
CA GLY A 168 -0.99 -16.42 -1.33
C GLY A 168 0.12 -17.11 -2.14
N GLU A 169 -0.13 -17.44 -3.40
CA GLU A 169 0.86 -18.05 -4.28
C GLU A 169 2.07 -17.14 -4.61
N HIS A 170 1.93 -15.83 -4.41
CA HIS A 170 3.00 -14.87 -4.68
C HIS A 170 3.98 -14.72 -3.51
N PHE A 171 3.59 -15.14 -2.31
CA PHE A 171 4.38 -15.00 -1.08
C PHE A 171 5.05 -16.32 -0.70
N THR A 172 5.61 -17.01 -1.68
CA THR A 172 6.30 -18.29 -1.53
C THR A 172 7.78 -18.14 -1.87
N GLY A 173 8.61 -19.06 -1.33
CA GLY A 173 10.04 -19.06 -1.59
C GLY A 173 10.87 -18.45 -0.46
N PRO A 174 12.20 -18.41 -0.63
CA PRO A 174 13.13 -17.97 0.41
C PRO A 174 12.87 -16.54 0.89
N GLY A 175 12.90 -16.35 2.20
CA GLY A 175 12.72 -15.05 2.84
C GLY A 175 11.28 -14.65 3.10
N TRP A 176 10.28 -15.26 2.46
CA TRP A 176 8.88 -14.99 2.74
C TRP A 176 8.39 -15.73 3.98
N SER A 177 7.60 -15.03 4.80
CA SER A 177 6.89 -15.58 5.95
C SER A 177 5.52 -14.93 6.06
N ARG A 178 4.53 -15.70 6.50
CA ARG A 178 3.23 -15.17 6.91
C ARG A 178 3.28 -14.84 8.40
N LEU A 179 2.81 -13.66 8.77
CA LEU A 179 2.61 -13.23 10.15
C LEU A 179 1.14 -13.43 10.56
N ASP A 180 0.83 -13.14 11.82
CA ASP A 180 -0.55 -13.12 12.31
C ASP A 180 -1.39 -12.11 11.54
N ASP A 181 -2.64 -12.44 11.31
CA ASP A 181 -3.58 -11.58 10.61
C ASP A 181 -3.86 -10.31 11.41
N LEU A 182 -3.93 -9.18 10.73
CA LEU A 182 -4.43 -7.94 11.31
C LEU A 182 -5.96 -7.95 11.28
N THR A 183 -6.57 -7.51 12.37
CA THR A 183 -8.03 -7.40 12.48
C THR A 183 -8.43 -6.02 12.95
N ALA A 184 -9.51 -5.45 12.38
CA ALA A 184 -10.17 -4.26 12.91
C ALA A 184 -11.69 -4.44 12.73
N GLY A 185 -12.41 -4.54 13.85
CA GLY A 185 -13.79 -5.00 13.87
C GLY A 185 -13.90 -6.41 13.27
N THR A 186 -14.74 -6.57 12.25
CA THR A 186 -14.91 -7.85 11.53
C THR A 186 -14.01 -7.97 10.29
N THR A 187 -13.20 -6.97 10.01
CA THR A 187 -12.31 -6.97 8.84
C THR A 187 -10.98 -7.62 9.17
N VAL A 188 -10.50 -8.46 8.26
CA VAL A 188 -9.25 -9.21 8.41
C VAL A 188 -8.33 -8.90 7.22
N TRP A 189 -7.05 -8.66 7.51
CA TRP A 189 -5.99 -8.53 6.52
C TRP A 189 -4.92 -9.56 6.79
N GLN A 190 -4.55 -10.32 5.76
CA GLN A 190 -3.39 -11.21 5.83
C GLN A 190 -2.12 -10.40 5.70
N VAL A 191 -1.11 -10.78 6.48
CA VAL A 191 0.19 -10.11 6.55
C VAL A 191 1.27 -11.05 6.05
N HIS A 192 2.08 -10.56 5.11
CA HIS A 192 3.25 -11.26 4.62
C HIS A 192 4.48 -10.35 4.75
N VAL A 193 5.60 -10.92 5.16
CA VAL A 193 6.88 -10.24 5.22
C VAL A 193 7.92 -11.04 4.46
N TRP A 194 8.72 -10.32 3.67
CA TRP A 194 9.96 -10.85 3.12
C TRP A 194 11.15 -10.21 3.81
N ARG A 195 12.17 -11.01 4.08
CA ARG A 195 13.46 -10.56 4.62
C ARG A 195 14.58 -11.09 3.77
N ARG A 196 15.54 -10.21 3.48
CA ARG A 196 16.80 -10.61 2.85
C ARG A 196 17.58 -11.48 3.82
N ALA A 197 18.24 -12.52 3.34
CA ALA A 197 19.07 -13.37 4.18
C ALA A 197 20.20 -12.54 4.82
N GLY A 198 20.30 -12.61 6.14
CA GLY A 198 21.31 -11.86 6.92
C GLY A 198 20.93 -10.42 7.27
N ALA A 199 19.70 -10.00 6.99
CA ALA A 199 19.16 -8.69 7.42
C ALA A 199 18.42 -8.80 8.74
#